data_3659189cc49fba7a6c62b8074f3bbeb3
#
_entry.id   3659189cc49fba7a6c62b8074f3bbeb3
#
_cell.length_a   1.000
_cell.length_b   1.000
_cell.length_c   1.000
_cell.angle_alpha   90.00
_cell.angle_beta   90.00
_cell.angle_gamma   90.00
#
_symmetry.space_group_name_H-M   'P 1'
#
loop_
_entity.id
_entity.type
_entity.pdbx_description
1 polymer ?
#
loop_
_entity_poly.entity_id
_entity_poly.type
_entity_poly.pdbx_seq_one_letter_code
_entity_poly.pdbx_strand_id
1 'polypeptide(L)'
;MINSHNIIETIKMIEQENLDIRTITMGISLRDCCHSEIKIATQKVYDKITKYAENLVPVGKSIEQKYGIPIVNKRISVTPISSIAESCDSSDYLLFAQALDEAAKTTGVDFIGGYSALVHKGYTKGDRFLVNSLPEALSMTNLVCASVNIGSTRAGLNMDAVREMGQIIKKTADLTAEREAIGAAKLVVFCNAVEDNPFMAGAFHGVGEGECVINVGVSGPGVVSNALKKVPEGDFSVVADIIKKTAFKITRVGQLVAYEAAKKLNVPFGIVDLSLAPTPAVGDSVAHILEEMGLEMCGTHGTTAALALLNDAIKKGGTMASSHVGGLSGAFIPVSEDAGMIKATKNGALSLAKLEAMTAVCSVGLDMVVVPGKTSAETISGIIADEAAIGMVNSKTTAVRIIPAPGKDVGDELNFGGLLGNGPVMNVSEYSCDNFIKRGGCIPAPLQSLKN
;
A
#
# COMPACT_ATOMS: atom_id res chain seq x y z
N MET A 1 31.41 19.85 -1.89
CA MET A 1 31.49 20.50 -0.57
C MET A 1 30.12 20.37 0.10
N ILE A 2 30.04 19.78 1.29
CA ILE A 2 28.80 19.77 2.08
C ILE A 2 28.63 21.18 2.61
N ASN A 3 27.57 21.87 2.20
CA ASN A 3 27.24 23.22 2.66
C ASN A 3 26.55 23.07 4.03
N SER A 4 26.97 23.82 5.03
CA SER A 4 26.35 23.87 6.37
C SER A 4 24.84 24.15 6.31
N HIS A 5 24.41 24.93 5.34
CA HIS A 5 22.98 25.17 5.09
C HIS A 5 22.20 23.89 4.77
N ASN A 6 22.74 23.00 3.93
CA ASN A 6 22.10 21.71 3.58
C ASN A 6 22.03 20.76 4.77
N ILE A 7 23.02 20.79 5.68
CA ILE A 7 22.99 19.98 6.91
C ILE A 7 21.87 20.46 7.83
N ILE A 8 21.79 21.77 8.07
CA ILE A 8 20.74 22.37 8.91
C ILE A 8 19.36 22.12 8.32
N GLU A 9 19.20 22.21 7.00
CA GLU A 9 17.96 21.93 6.32
C GLU A 9 17.53 20.46 6.52
N THR A 10 18.47 19.51 6.38
CA THR A 10 18.17 18.08 6.60
C THR A 10 17.74 17.79 8.02
N ILE A 11 18.43 18.36 9.02
CA ILE A 11 18.05 18.25 10.43
C ILE A 11 16.64 18.79 10.64
N LYS A 12 16.31 19.93 10.07
CA LYS A 12 14.98 20.53 10.17
C LYS A 12 13.89 19.67 9.54
N MET A 13 14.17 19.08 8.38
CA MET A 13 13.24 18.16 7.72
C MET A 13 12.89 16.96 8.64
N ILE A 14 13.87 16.45 9.39
CA ILE A 14 13.67 15.31 10.29
C ILE A 14 12.97 15.74 11.58
N GLU A 15 13.48 16.77 12.27
CA GLU A 15 13.01 17.14 13.62
C GLU A 15 11.71 17.93 13.64
N GLN A 16 11.41 18.70 12.57
CA GLN A 16 10.30 19.65 12.55
C GLN A 16 9.28 19.41 11.44
N GLU A 17 9.66 18.71 10.37
CA GLU A 17 8.86 18.58 9.15
C GLU A 17 8.43 17.12 8.88
N ASN A 18 8.58 16.20 9.87
CA ASN A 18 8.14 14.81 9.84
C ASN A 18 8.73 13.97 8.66
N LEU A 19 10.00 14.21 8.29
CA LEU A 19 10.69 13.32 7.36
C LEU A 19 10.99 12.01 8.05
N ASP A 20 10.52 10.91 7.49
CA ASP A 20 10.82 9.57 7.98
C ASP A 20 11.20 8.59 6.86
N ILE A 21 11.87 7.51 7.25
CA ILE A 21 11.92 6.27 6.49
C ILE A 21 10.72 5.44 6.92
N ARG A 22 9.68 5.44 6.08
CA ARG A 22 8.45 4.75 6.42
C ARG A 22 8.66 3.25 6.59
N THR A 23 9.54 2.67 5.79
CA THR A 23 9.86 1.24 5.91
C THR A 23 11.21 0.89 5.30
N ILE A 24 11.89 -0.07 5.92
CA ILE A 24 12.88 -0.94 5.26
C ILE A 24 12.20 -2.29 5.08
N THR A 25 12.03 -2.72 3.83
CA THR A 25 11.37 -3.98 3.48
C THR A 25 12.37 -4.92 2.83
N MET A 26 12.50 -6.12 3.40
CA MET A 26 13.31 -7.20 2.81
C MET A 26 12.40 -8.08 1.95
N GLY A 27 12.63 -8.08 0.64
CA GLY A 27 12.02 -9.02 -0.29
C GLY A 27 12.77 -10.34 -0.28
N ILE A 28 12.08 -11.47 -0.16
CA ILE A 28 12.68 -12.81 -0.08
C ILE A 28 11.96 -13.75 -1.06
N SER A 29 12.71 -14.33 -2.00
CA SER A 29 12.19 -15.39 -2.87
C SER A 29 12.02 -16.69 -2.08
N LEU A 30 10.83 -17.30 -2.18
CA LEU A 30 10.52 -18.59 -1.56
C LEU A 30 10.45 -19.76 -2.56
N ARG A 31 10.92 -19.54 -3.80
CA ARG A 31 10.74 -20.51 -4.91
C ARG A 31 11.39 -21.86 -4.64
N ASP A 32 12.44 -21.93 -3.86
CA ASP A 32 13.14 -23.16 -3.42
C ASP A 32 12.48 -23.83 -2.21
N CYS A 33 11.42 -23.22 -1.64
CA CYS A 33 10.68 -23.78 -0.52
C CYS A 33 9.56 -24.73 -0.97
N CYS A 34 9.30 -24.86 -2.27
CA CYS A 34 8.29 -25.78 -2.79
C CYS A 34 8.53 -27.23 -2.32
N HIS A 35 7.46 -27.92 -1.93
CA HIS A 35 7.47 -29.33 -1.55
C HIS A 35 6.05 -29.91 -1.61
N SER A 36 5.89 -31.19 -1.92
CA SER A 36 4.57 -31.85 -1.95
C SER A 36 3.95 -31.96 -0.57
N GLU A 37 4.74 -32.21 0.46
CA GLU A 37 4.29 -32.26 1.84
C GLU A 37 4.24 -30.86 2.46
N ILE A 38 3.05 -30.38 2.81
CA ILE A 38 2.83 -29.01 3.28
C ILE A 38 3.62 -28.66 4.55
N LYS A 39 3.79 -29.57 5.48
CA LYS A 39 4.58 -29.36 6.71
C LYS A 39 6.05 -29.10 6.41
N ILE A 40 6.60 -29.77 5.41
CA ILE A 40 7.98 -29.55 4.98
C ILE A 40 8.10 -28.21 4.25
N ALA A 41 7.14 -27.88 3.37
CA ALA A 41 7.09 -26.61 2.67
C ALA A 41 7.02 -25.43 3.66
N THR A 42 6.11 -25.47 4.63
CA THR A 42 5.94 -24.41 5.64
C THR A 42 7.17 -24.28 6.54
N GLN A 43 7.81 -25.38 6.91
CA GLN A 43 9.07 -25.33 7.68
C GLN A 43 10.19 -24.67 6.87
N LYS A 44 10.35 -25.02 5.60
CA LYS A 44 11.35 -24.37 4.71
C LYS A 44 11.09 -22.87 4.58
N VAL A 45 9.81 -22.46 4.46
CA VAL A 45 9.42 -21.05 4.41
C VAL A 45 9.83 -20.34 5.68
N TYR A 46 9.50 -20.88 6.84
CA TYR A 46 9.89 -20.33 8.13
C TYR A 46 11.41 -20.21 8.28
N ASP A 47 12.15 -21.30 8.02
CA ASP A 47 13.61 -21.33 8.16
C ASP A 47 14.29 -20.33 7.24
N LYS A 48 13.83 -20.23 5.99
CA LYS A 48 14.41 -19.29 5.03
C LYS A 48 14.18 -17.84 5.45
N ILE A 49 12.95 -17.47 5.82
CA ILE A 49 12.61 -16.12 6.25
C ILE A 49 13.42 -15.74 7.49
N THR A 50 13.43 -16.58 8.51
CA THR A 50 14.13 -16.29 9.77
C THR A 50 15.64 -16.17 9.54
N LYS A 51 16.25 -16.99 8.68
CA LYS A 51 17.66 -16.91 8.32
C LYS A 51 18.02 -15.60 7.61
N TYR A 52 17.25 -15.20 6.59
CA TYR A 52 17.56 -13.99 5.81
C TYR A 52 17.29 -12.70 6.58
N ALA A 53 16.21 -12.66 7.35
CA ALA A 53 15.77 -11.45 8.06
C ALA A 53 16.29 -11.35 9.51
N GLU A 54 17.14 -12.27 9.97
CA GLU A 54 17.71 -12.31 11.34
C GLU A 54 18.21 -10.94 11.82
N ASN A 55 18.93 -10.24 10.95
CA ASN A 55 19.56 -8.97 11.27
C ASN A 55 18.81 -7.73 10.77
N LEU A 56 17.63 -7.88 10.16
CA LEU A 56 16.91 -6.75 9.57
C LEU A 56 16.55 -5.67 10.61
N VAL A 57 15.94 -6.07 11.71
CA VAL A 57 15.53 -5.15 12.78
C VAL A 57 16.73 -4.53 13.50
N PRO A 58 17.75 -5.28 13.96
CA PRO A 58 18.97 -4.70 14.54
C PRO A 58 19.67 -3.71 13.60
N VAL A 59 19.79 -4.03 12.32
CA VAL A 59 20.41 -3.14 11.32
C VAL A 59 19.58 -1.88 11.14
N GLY A 60 18.25 -1.99 11.02
CA GLY A 60 17.37 -0.82 10.95
C GLY A 60 17.59 0.12 12.13
N LYS A 61 17.55 -0.38 13.37
CA LYS A 61 17.81 0.40 14.59
C LYS A 61 19.21 1.03 14.61
N SER A 62 20.22 0.32 14.12
CA SER A 62 21.60 0.87 14.08
C SER A 62 21.74 2.02 13.07
N ILE A 63 20.97 1.99 11.96
CA ILE A 63 20.95 3.07 10.96
C ILE A 63 20.21 4.28 11.51
N GLU A 64 19.06 4.05 12.16
CA GLU A 64 18.30 5.08 12.85
C GLU A 64 19.16 5.84 13.88
N GLN A 65 19.88 5.11 14.73
CA GLN A 65 20.82 5.70 15.71
C GLN A 65 21.97 6.47 15.04
N LYS A 66 22.50 5.93 13.93
CA LYS A 66 23.66 6.53 13.22
C LYS A 66 23.30 7.87 12.57
N TYR A 67 22.14 7.97 11.96
CA TYR A 67 21.75 9.12 11.15
C TYR A 67 20.72 10.03 11.82
N GLY A 68 20.12 9.61 12.93
CA GLY A 68 19.03 10.33 13.59
C GLY A 68 17.74 10.37 12.78
N ILE A 69 17.59 9.51 11.74
CA ILE A 69 16.43 9.45 10.87
C ILE A 69 15.50 8.34 11.37
N PRO A 70 14.24 8.63 11.74
CA PRO A 70 13.31 7.61 12.16
C PRO A 70 13.07 6.55 11.08
N ILE A 71 13.13 5.27 11.42
CA ILE A 71 12.77 4.15 10.56
C ILE A 71 11.55 3.47 11.19
N VAL A 72 10.38 3.85 10.71
CA VAL A 72 9.10 3.56 11.37
C VAL A 72 8.79 2.07 11.36
N ASN A 73 8.91 1.41 10.19
CA ASN A 73 8.64 -0.01 10.05
C ASN A 73 9.84 -0.79 9.47
N LYS A 74 9.98 -2.02 9.91
CA LYS A 74 10.85 -3.06 9.31
C LYS A 74 9.92 -4.17 8.86
N ARG A 75 9.90 -4.49 7.56
CA ARG A 75 8.93 -5.39 6.94
C ARG A 75 9.62 -6.47 6.12
N ILE A 76 8.88 -7.54 5.87
CA ILE A 76 9.26 -8.59 4.94
C ILE A 76 8.17 -8.70 3.86
N SER A 77 8.59 -8.91 2.62
CA SER A 77 7.71 -9.34 1.53
C SER A 77 8.23 -10.64 0.93
N VAL A 78 7.35 -11.58 0.64
CA VAL A 78 7.76 -12.88 0.10
C VAL A 78 7.07 -13.17 -1.23
N THR A 79 7.60 -14.12 -1.98
CA THR A 79 6.95 -14.65 -3.18
C THR A 79 5.49 -14.99 -2.88
N PRO A 80 4.53 -14.67 -3.77
CA PRO A 80 3.12 -15.02 -3.57
C PRO A 80 2.95 -16.48 -3.15
N ILE A 81 2.40 -16.67 -1.95
CA ILE A 81 2.27 -18.02 -1.35
C ILE A 81 1.41 -18.95 -2.20
N SER A 82 0.44 -18.42 -2.97
CA SER A 82 -0.34 -19.27 -3.87
C SER A 82 0.53 -20.10 -4.81
N SER A 83 1.61 -19.48 -5.35
CA SER A 83 2.54 -20.15 -6.28
C SER A 83 3.42 -21.19 -5.61
N ILE A 84 3.77 -21.00 -4.33
CA ILE A 84 4.60 -21.93 -3.57
C ILE A 84 3.77 -23.11 -3.08
N ALA A 85 2.61 -22.79 -2.52
CA ALA A 85 1.70 -23.76 -1.94
C ALA A 85 1.03 -24.67 -2.98
N GLU A 86 0.97 -24.28 -4.26
CA GLU A 86 0.41 -25.07 -5.34
C GLU A 86 1.08 -26.44 -5.52
N SER A 87 2.36 -26.53 -5.16
CA SER A 87 3.12 -27.78 -5.17
C SER A 87 2.70 -28.77 -4.10
N CYS A 88 1.92 -28.34 -3.09
CA CYS A 88 1.52 -29.17 -1.96
C CYS A 88 0.30 -30.06 -2.29
N ASP A 89 0.26 -31.25 -1.68
CA ASP A 89 -0.86 -32.19 -1.80
C ASP A 89 -2.05 -31.80 -0.91
N SER A 90 -1.87 -30.84 0.02
CA SER A 90 -2.89 -30.35 0.94
C SER A 90 -3.55 -29.05 0.44
N SER A 91 -4.80 -28.85 0.83
CA SER A 91 -5.54 -27.59 0.66
C SER A 91 -5.53 -26.68 1.90
N ASP A 92 -4.90 -27.11 3.00
CA ASP A 92 -4.86 -26.37 4.27
C ASP A 92 -3.76 -25.30 4.24
N TYR A 93 -4.01 -24.22 3.52
CA TYR A 93 -3.05 -23.11 3.38
C TYR A 93 -2.94 -22.21 4.62
N LEU A 94 -3.79 -22.43 5.63
CA LEU A 94 -3.66 -21.73 6.91
C LEU A 94 -2.30 -22.01 7.59
N LEU A 95 -1.70 -23.17 7.34
CA LEU A 95 -0.37 -23.51 7.84
C LEU A 95 0.71 -22.56 7.29
N PHE A 96 0.57 -22.08 6.04
CA PHE A 96 1.47 -21.06 5.52
C PHE A 96 1.27 -19.69 6.20
N ALA A 97 0.02 -19.30 6.45
CA ALA A 97 -0.25 -18.07 7.19
C ALA A 97 0.35 -18.10 8.59
N GLN A 98 0.22 -19.24 9.29
CA GLN A 98 0.84 -19.47 10.61
C GLN A 98 2.37 -19.40 10.54
N ALA A 99 2.99 -20.04 9.55
CA ALA A 99 4.45 -20.03 9.37
C ALA A 99 4.98 -18.61 9.10
N LEU A 100 4.26 -17.80 8.30
CA LEU A 100 4.59 -16.40 8.05
C LEU A 100 4.47 -15.55 9.32
N ASP A 101 3.38 -15.69 10.07
CA ASP A 101 3.15 -14.92 11.31
C ASP A 101 4.21 -15.25 12.37
N GLU A 102 4.57 -16.52 12.50
CA GLU A 102 5.62 -16.97 13.42
C GLU A 102 7.01 -16.48 13.00
N ALA A 103 7.32 -16.55 11.70
CA ALA A 103 8.58 -16.00 11.17
C ALA A 103 8.68 -14.48 11.40
N ALA A 104 7.59 -13.74 11.23
CA ALA A 104 7.52 -12.31 11.50
C ALA A 104 7.75 -12.00 12.98
N LYS A 105 7.13 -12.77 13.89
CA LYS A 105 7.35 -12.66 15.35
C LYS A 105 8.80 -12.96 15.72
N THR A 106 9.37 -14.03 15.18
CA THR A 106 10.75 -14.45 15.47
C THR A 106 11.77 -13.41 15.02
N THR A 107 11.57 -12.81 13.87
CA THR A 107 12.46 -11.76 13.33
C THR A 107 12.17 -10.36 13.92
N GLY A 108 11.05 -10.20 14.61
CA GLY A 108 10.63 -8.95 15.25
C GLY A 108 10.23 -7.85 14.28
N VAL A 109 9.83 -8.22 13.04
CA VAL A 109 9.34 -7.26 12.06
C VAL A 109 7.91 -6.84 12.34
N ASP A 110 7.53 -5.67 11.82
CA ASP A 110 6.20 -5.10 12.07
C ASP A 110 5.10 -5.77 11.24
N PHE A 111 5.43 -6.20 10.00
CA PHE A 111 4.50 -6.87 9.08
C PHE A 111 5.24 -7.81 8.11
N ILE A 112 4.54 -8.82 7.62
CA ILE A 112 4.98 -9.68 6.53
C ILE A 112 3.89 -9.78 5.46
N GLY A 113 4.24 -9.42 4.21
CA GLY A 113 3.39 -9.52 3.03
C GLY A 113 3.75 -10.73 2.17
N GLY A 114 2.83 -11.08 1.25
CA GLY A 114 3.04 -12.21 0.32
C GLY A 114 2.06 -13.36 0.52
N TYR A 115 1.12 -13.28 1.48
CA TYR A 115 -0.02 -14.19 1.49
C TYR A 115 -0.97 -13.80 0.36
N SER A 116 -0.53 -14.00 -0.88
CA SER A 116 -1.04 -13.33 -2.07
C SER A 116 -1.31 -14.29 -3.22
N ALA A 117 -2.22 -13.87 -4.13
CA ALA A 117 -2.55 -14.57 -5.38
C ALA A 117 -2.67 -13.59 -6.55
N LEU A 118 -2.28 -14.03 -7.76
CA LEU A 118 -2.29 -13.24 -8.98
C LEU A 118 -3.29 -13.84 -9.98
N VAL A 119 -4.56 -13.44 -9.89
CA VAL A 119 -5.70 -14.11 -10.55
C VAL A 119 -6.30 -13.31 -11.72
N HIS A 120 -5.56 -12.35 -12.25
CA HIS A 120 -6.04 -11.44 -13.33
C HIS A 120 -6.39 -12.13 -14.64
N LYS A 121 -5.91 -13.36 -14.89
CA LYS A 121 -6.27 -14.20 -16.05
C LYS A 121 -7.02 -15.49 -15.70
N GLY A 122 -7.33 -15.68 -14.44
CA GLY A 122 -7.98 -16.89 -13.93
C GLY A 122 -7.27 -17.43 -12.70
N TYR A 123 -7.74 -18.56 -12.22
CA TYR A 123 -7.25 -19.18 -10.99
C TYR A 123 -6.48 -20.47 -11.31
N THR A 124 -5.34 -20.64 -10.69
CA THR A 124 -4.75 -21.97 -10.51
C THR A 124 -5.42 -22.70 -9.33
N LYS A 125 -5.04 -23.96 -9.08
CA LYS A 125 -5.46 -24.70 -7.89
C LYS A 125 -4.97 -24.00 -6.62
N GLY A 126 -3.72 -23.55 -6.62
CA GLY A 126 -3.11 -22.84 -5.48
C GLY A 126 -3.79 -21.53 -5.17
N ASP A 127 -4.12 -20.74 -6.21
CA ASP A 127 -4.86 -19.48 -6.03
C ASP A 127 -6.23 -19.71 -5.38
N ARG A 128 -6.98 -20.73 -5.81
CA ARG A 128 -8.29 -21.06 -5.24
C ARG A 128 -8.22 -21.36 -3.75
N PHE A 129 -7.28 -22.21 -3.35
CA PHE A 129 -7.12 -22.57 -1.93
C PHE A 129 -6.67 -21.38 -1.09
N LEU A 130 -5.74 -20.58 -1.59
CA LEU A 130 -5.28 -19.37 -0.88
C LEU A 130 -6.42 -18.37 -0.71
N VAL A 131 -7.11 -18.00 -1.79
CA VAL A 131 -8.18 -16.99 -1.77
C VAL A 131 -9.31 -17.42 -0.82
N ASN A 132 -9.69 -18.69 -0.84
CA ASN A 132 -10.71 -19.23 0.08
C ASN A 132 -10.27 -19.19 1.55
N SER A 133 -8.97 -19.25 1.84
CA SER A 133 -8.43 -19.24 3.21
C SER A 133 -8.23 -17.85 3.78
N LEU A 134 -8.33 -16.77 2.97
CA LEU A 134 -8.04 -15.39 3.38
C LEU A 134 -8.80 -14.94 4.64
N PRO A 135 -10.12 -15.15 4.76
CA PRO A 135 -10.85 -14.68 5.95
C PRO A 135 -10.31 -15.29 7.24
N GLU A 136 -10.13 -16.58 7.26
CA GLU A 136 -9.61 -17.34 8.41
C GLU A 136 -8.13 -16.97 8.68
N ALA A 137 -7.29 -16.93 7.65
CA ALA A 137 -5.88 -16.59 7.76
C ALA A 137 -5.67 -15.20 8.37
N LEU A 138 -6.39 -14.18 7.89
CA LEU A 138 -6.27 -12.81 8.38
C LEU A 138 -6.94 -12.59 9.75
N SER A 139 -7.90 -13.42 10.12
CA SER A 139 -8.51 -13.38 11.45
C SER A 139 -7.61 -14.00 12.52
N MET A 140 -6.86 -15.07 12.20
CA MET A 140 -6.05 -15.81 13.15
C MET A 140 -4.61 -15.29 13.31
N THR A 141 -4.10 -14.52 12.32
CA THR A 141 -2.74 -13.96 12.33
C THR A 141 -2.73 -12.48 12.69
N ASN A 142 -1.62 -12.02 13.26
CA ASN A 142 -1.48 -10.61 13.66
C ASN A 142 -0.69 -9.80 12.63
N LEU A 143 0.41 -10.35 12.11
CA LEU A 143 1.39 -9.61 11.30
C LEU A 143 1.31 -9.92 9.80
N VAL A 144 0.55 -10.94 9.41
CA VAL A 144 0.40 -11.34 8.01
C VAL A 144 -0.53 -10.40 7.27
N CYS A 145 -0.06 -9.94 6.12
CA CYS A 145 -0.81 -9.13 5.17
C CYS A 145 -0.99 -9.89 3.86
N ALA A 146 -2.11 -9.63 3.20
CA ALA A 146 -2.53 -10.33 1.99
C ALA A 146 -2.88 -9.39 0.85
N SER A 147 -2.71 -9.87 -0.38
CA SER A 147 -3.20 -9.19 -1.57
C SER A 147 -3.67 -10.15 -2.66
N VAL A 148 -4.63 -9.67 -3.46
CA VAL A 148 -5.10 -10.40 -4.65
C VAL A 148 -5.10 -9.45 -5.84
N ASN A 149 -4.34 -9.78 -6.89
CA ASN A 149 -4.32 -9.01 -8.12
C ASN A 149 -5.37 -9.56 -9.10
N ILE A 150 -6.47 -8.81 -9.29
CA ILE A 150 -7.65 -9.26 -10.05
C ILE A 150 -7.70 -8.73 -11.49
N GLY A 151 -6.82 -7.84 -11.85
CA GLY A 151 -6.84 -7.19 -13.15
C GLY A 151 -5.49 -6.66 -13.58
N SER A 152 -5.36 -6.41 -14.86
CA SER A 152 -4.25 -5.64 -15.41
C SER A 152 -4.63 -4.98 -16.74
N THR A 153 -3.90 -3.94 -17.13
CA THR A 153 -4.08 -3.27 -18.41
C THR A 153 -3.99 -4.25 -19.59
N ARG A 154 -3.16 -5.30 -19.49
CA ARG A 154 -2.98 -6.30 -20.56
C ARG A 154 -3.98 -7.45 -20.53
N ALA A 155 -4.52 -7.79 -19.38
CA ALA A 155 -5.42 -8.93 -19.21
C ALA A 155 -6.89 -8.53 -19.15
N GLY A 156 -7.19 -7.29 -18.82
CA GLY A 156 -8.55 -6.89 -18.43
C GLY A 156 -8.82 -7.17 -16.96
N LEU A 157 -10.09 -7.27 -16.58
CA LEU A 157 -10.52 -7.52 -15.20
C LEU A 157 -11.18 -8.88 -15.09
N ASN A 158 -10.77 -9.67 -14.13
CA ASN A 158 -11.42 -10.94 -13.76
C ASN A 158 -12.62 -10.64 -12.83
N MET A 159 -13.82 -10.52 -13.40
CA MET A 159 -15.04 -10.15 -12.67
C MET A 159 -15.53 -11.25 -11.73
N ASP A 160 -15.14 -12.51 -11.95
CA ASP A 160 -15.41 -13.60 -11.00
C ASP A 160 -14.57 -13.42 -9.74
N ALA A 161 -13.29 -13.02 -9.89
CA ALA A 161 -12.42 -12.66 -8.78
C ALA A 161 -12.91 -11.40 -8.06
N VAL A 162 -13.36 -10.38 -8.78
CA VAL A 162 -13.96 -9.15 -8.21
C VAL A 162 -15.15 -9.51 -7.30
N ARG A 163 -16.06 -10.34 -7.78
CA ARG A 163 -17.22 -10.80 -7.01
C ARG A 163 -16.82 -11.57 -5.74
N GLU A 164 -15.86 -12.47 -5.86
CA GLU A 164 -15.36 -13.27 -4.75
C GLU A 164 -14.66 -12.40 -3.70
N MET A 165 -13.86 -11.41 -4.12
CA MET A 165 -13.18 -10.51 -3.20
C MET A 165 -14.13 -9.65 -2.37
N GLY A 166 -15.25 -9.19 -2.91
CA GLY A 166 -16.27 -8.49 -2.10
C GLY A 166 -16.82 -9.36 -0.98
N GLN A 167 -17.08 -10.64 -1.25
CA GLN A 167 -17.54 -11.61 -0.24
C GLN A 167 -16.46 -11.87 0.82
N ILE A 168 -15.20 -12.04 0.39
CA ILE A 168 -14.06 -12.29 1.27
C ILE A 168 -13.80 -11.08 2.18
N ILE A 169 -13.79 -9.86 1.67
CA ILE A 169 -13.63 -8.64 2.46
C ILE A 169 -14.73 -8.55 3.52
N LYS A 170 -15.98 -8.76 3.12
CA LYS A 170 -17.12 -8.75 4.03
C LYS A 170 -16.96 -9.78 5.15
N LYS A 171 -16.69 -11.04 4.79
CA LYS A 171 -16.47 -12.12 5.75
C LYS A 171 -15.28 -11.84 6.67
N THR A 172 -14.18 -11.30 6.14
CA THR A 172 -12.99 -10.99 6.92
C THR A 172 -13.27 -9.90 7.95
N ALA A 173 -14.02 -8.86 7.55
CA ALA A 173 -14.46 -7.81 8.46
C ALA A 173 -15.34 -8.37 9.59
N ASP A 174 -16.33 -9.20 9.26
CA ASP A 174 -17.22 -9.82 10.23
C ASP A 174 -16.47 -10.74 11.22
N LEU A 175 -15.50 -11.54 10.76
CA LEU A 175 -14.65 -12.39 11.61
C LEU A 175 -13.72 -11.61 12.54
N THR A 176 -13.47 -10.34 12.25
CA THR A 176 -12.59 -9.47 13.05
C THR A 176 -13.32 -8.26 13.64
N ALA A 177 -14.65 -8.33 13.75
CA ALA A 177 -15.51 -7.27 14.26
C ALA A 177 -15.08 -6.78 15.66
N GLU A 178 -14.75 -7.70 16.57
CA GLU A 178 -14.26 -7.43 17.92
C GLU A 178 -12.91 -6.67 17.96
N ARG A 179 -12.22 -6.60 16.82
CA ARG A 179 -10.92 -5.94 16.64
C ARG A 179 -10.99 -4.87 15.56
N GLU A 180 -12.08 -4.09 15.54
CA GLU A 180 -12.27 -2.97 14.59
C GLU A 180 -12.11 -3.38 13.10
N ALA A 181 -12.53 -4.61 12.76
CA ALA A 181 -12.41 -5.18 11.39
C ALA A 181 -10.97 -5.16 10.82
N ILE A 182 -9.95 -5.25 11.67
CA ILE A 182 -8.53 -5.14 11.30
C ILE A 182 -8.10 -6.17 10.24
N GLY A 183 -8.77 -7.30 10.14
CA GLY A 183 -8.52 -8.30 9.10
C GLY A 183 -8.71 -7.71 7.70
N ALA A 184 -9.76 -6.93 7.48
CA ALA A 184 -10.00 -6.25 6.21
C ALA A 184 -8.95 -5.15 5.93
N ALA A 185 -8.43 -4.48 6.96
CA ALA A 185 -7.33 -3.52 6.80
C ALA A 185 -6.00 -4.16 6.38
N LYS A 186 -5.84 -5.48 6.56
CA LYS A 186 -4.66 -6.26 6.14
C LYS A 186 -4.82 -6.89 4.74
N LEU A 187 -5.92 -6.64 4.03
CA LEU A 187 -6.22 -7.19 2.72
C LEU A 187 -6.32 -6.10 1.66
N VAL A 188 -5.57 -6.25 0.58
CA VAL A 188 -5.58 -5.32 -0.56
C VAL A 188 -5.94 -6.04 -1.84
N VAL A 189 -6.88 -5.49 -2.61
CA VAL A 189 -7.21 -5.96 -3.96
C VAL A 189 -6.56 -5.04 -4.98
N PHE A 190 -5.77 -5.59 -5.90
CA PHE A 190 -5.02 -4.83 -6.89
C PHE A 190 -5.54 -5.01 -8.32
N CYS A 191 -5.36 -3.96 -9.11
CA CYS A 191 -5.17 -4.00 -10.55
C CYS A 191 -3.79 -3.45 -10.90
N ASN A 192 -3.04 -4.12 -11.78
CA ASN A 192 -1.65 -3.78 -12.10
C ASN A 192 -0.72 -3.75 -10.86
N ALA A 193 -0.78 -4.77 -10.01
CA ALA A 193 0.09 -4.85 -8.84
C ALA A 193 1.57 -4.75 -9.22
N VAL A 194 2.34 -3.97 -8.47
CA VAL A 194 3.81 -3.90 -8.61
C VAL A 194 4.48 -4.95 -7.73
N GLU A 195 5.61 -5.47 -8.20
CA GLU A 195 6.29 -6.62 -7.61
C GLU A 195 7.35 -6.24 -6.56
N ASP A 196 7.69 -4.96 -6.45
CA ASP A 196 8.76 -4.39 -5.62
C ASP A 196 8.26 -3.42 -4.54
N ASN A 197 6.95 -3.37 -4.30
CA ASN A 197 6.31 -2.46 -3.36
C ASN A 197 6.80 -2.66 -1.91
N PRO A 198 7.44 -1.67 -1.26
CA PRO A 198 7.86 -1.76 0.13
C PRO A 198 6.79 -1.30 1.13
N PHE A 199 5.76 -0.58 0.64
CA PHE A 199 4.68 -0.04 1.46
C PHE A 199 3.53 -1.04 1.57
N MET A 200 2.38 -0.63 1.97
CA MET A 200 1.07 -1.28 2.01
C MET A 200 1.03 -2.74 2.52
N ALA A 201 -0.14 -3.08 3.03
CA ALA A 201 -0.47 -4.43 3.44
C ALA A 201 -0.36 -5.45 2.27
N GLY A 202 -0.50 -4.99 1.03
CA GLY A 202 -0.47 -5.82 -0.17
C GLY A 202 0.90 -6.11 -0.77
N ALA A 203 2.00 -5.72 -0.12
CA ALA A 203 3.34 -5.98 -0.63
C ALA A 203 3.60 -7.49 -0.83
N PHE A 204 4.26 -7.83 -1.93
CA PHE A 204 4.81 -9.16 -2.19
C PHE A 204 6.11 -9.05 -2.98
N HIS A 205 6.91 -10.11 -2.97
CA HIS A 205 8.16 -10.21 -3.71
C HIS A 205 7.90 -10.91 -5.04
N GLY A 206 8.02 -10.19 -6.16
CA GLY A 206 7.69 -10.70 -7.46
C GLY A 206 8.61 -11.80 -7.95
N VAL A 207 8.11 -12.58 -8.92
CA VAL A 207 8.88 -13.68 -9.52
C VAL A 207 10.04 -13.21 -10.39
N GLY A 208 10.01 -11.95 -10.84
CA GLY A 208 11.08 -11.30 -11.61
C GLY A 208 12.19 -10.72 -10.73
N GLU A 209 11.97 -10.64 -9.42
CA GLU A 209 12.91 -10.10 -8.46
C GLU A 209 14.04 -11.09 -8.12
N GLY A 210 15.14 -10.57 -7.52
CA GLY A 210 16.27 -11.38 -7.07
C GLY A 210 15.94 -12.30 -5.90
N GLU A 211 16.93 -13.09 -5.48
CA GLU A 211 16.77 -14.04 -4.36
C GLU A 211 16.41 -13.34 -3.04
N CYS A 212 17.04 -12.20 -2.79
CA CYS A 212 16.75 -11.32 -1.65
C CYS A 212 17.15 -9.89 -2.02
N VAL A 213 16.31 -8.91 -1.67
CA VAL A 213 16.56 -7.48 -1.95
C VAL A 213 16.10 -6.61 -0.78
N ILE A 214 16.71 -5.42 -0.65
CA ILE A 214 16.25 -4.37 0.26
C ILE A 214 15.56 -3.28 -0.53
N ASN A 215 14.29 -3.05 -0.24
CA ASN A 215 13.50 -1.93 -0.74
C ASN A 215 13.20 -0.96 0.40
N VAL A 216 13.30 0.33 0.13
CA VAL A 216 13.09 1.37 1.16
C VAL A 216 11.98 2.31 0.73
N GLY A 217 11.00 2.49 1.61
CA GLY A 217 9.97 3.50 1.46
C GLY A 217 10.31 4.75 2.28
N VAL A 218 10.35 5.89 1.64
CA VAL A 218 10.58 7.18 2.29
C VAL A 218 9.36 8.08 2.14
N SER A 219 9.03 8.83 3.20
CA SER A 219 7.87 9.70 3.24
C SER A 219 8.21 11.07 3.82
N GLY A 220 7.37 12.04 3.58
CA GLY A 220 7.54 13.40 4.09
C GLY A 220 6.50 14.39 3.56
N PRO A 221 5.18 14.12 3.72
CA PRO A 221 4.14 15.09 3.39
C PRO A 221 4.37 16.42 4.10
N GLY A 222 4.77 16.40 5.37
CA GLY A 222 5.08 17.59 6.15
C GLY A 222 6.20 18.44 5.55
N VAL A 223 7.24 17.83 5.00
CA VAL A 223 8.34 18.55 4.32
C VAL A 223 7.83 19.31 3.10
N VAL A 224 6.96 18.65 2.29
CA VAL A 224 6.38 19.28 1.09
C VAL A 224 5.43 20.41 1.49
N SER A 225 4.53 20.18 2.45
CA SER A 225 3.61 21.21 2.97
C SER A 225 4.38 22.44 3.48
N ASN A 226 5.41 22.23 4.30
CA ASN A 226 6.22 23.32 4.82
C ASN A 226 7.03 24.06 3.74
N ALA A 227 7.44 23.38 2.68
CA ALA A 227 8.10 24.02 1.55
C ALA A 227 7.15 24.95 0.79
N LEU A 228 5.88 24.55 0.58
CA LEU A 228 4.86 25.35 -0.09
C LEU A 228 4.43 26.56 0.74
N LYS A 229 4.26 26.43 2.05
CA LYS A 229 3.94 27.56 2.96
C LYS A 229 4.89 28.75 2.85
N LYS A 230 6.13 28.53 2.41
CA LYS A 230 7.13 29.58 2.24
C LYS A 230 6.94 30.42 0.98
N VAL A 231 6.07 30.00 0.05
CA VAL A 231 5.86 30.65 -1.26
C VAL A 231 4.38 30.71 -1.60
N PRO A 232 3.57 31.43 -0.83
CA PRO A 232 2.11 31.44 -0.97
C PRO A 232 1.61 32.13 -2.26
N GLU A 233 2.40 32.95 -2.91
CA GLU A 233 2.01 33.74 -4.10
C GLU A 233 2.59 33.18 -5.43
N GLY A 234 3.20 31.99 -5.40
CA GLY A 234 3.74 31.36 -6.61
C GLY A 234 2.66 30.83 -7.54
N ASP A 235 2.84 30.93 -8.84
CA ASP A 235 2.03 30.21 -9.81
C ASP A 235 2.27 28.69 -9.76
N PHE A 236 1.48 27.90 -10.50
CA PHE A 236 1.62 26.44 -10.47
C PHE A 236 2.96 25.93 -11.02
N SER A 237 3.68 26.72 -11.83
CA SER A 237 5.04 26.37 -12.26
C SER A 237 6.02 26.42 -11.11
N VAL A 238 5.90 27.45 -10.27
CA VAL A 238 6.70 27.62 -9.05
C VAL A 238 6.35 26.53 -8.05
N VAL A 239 5.07 26.24 -7.84
CA VAL A 239 4.59 25.15 -6.97
C VAL A 239 5.19 23.81 -7.40
N ALA A 240 5.10 23.47 -8.69
CA ALA A 240 5.66 22.23 -9.22
C ALA A 240 7.17 22.12 -9.03
N ASP A 241 7.91 23.21 -9.22
CA ASP A 241 9.37 23.25 -9.03
C ASP A 241 9.78 23.08 -7.57
N ILE A 242 9.03 23.66 -6.63
CA ILE A 242 9.26 23.47 -5.20
C ILE A 242 9.05 22.03 -4.81
N ILE A 243 7.92 21.42 -5.21
CA ILE A 243 7.61 20.02 -4.92
C ILE A 243 8.71 19.12 -5.48
N LYS A 244 9.09 19.30 -6.73
CA LYS A 244 10.13 18.52 -7.41
C LYS A 244 11.48 18.61 -6.68
N LYS A 245 11.91 19.80 -6.27
CA LYS A 245 13.17 20.02 -5.52
C LYS A 245 13.10 19.36 -4.14
N THR A 246 11.96 19.43 -3.47
CA THR A 246 11.75 18.81 -2.16
C THR A 246 11.76 17.29 -2.28
N ALA A 247 11.04 16.73 -3.25
CA ALA A 247 11.02 15.32 -3.56
C ALA A 247 12.43 14.77 -3.85
N PHE A 248 13.24 15.50 -4.62
CA PHE A 248 14.64 15.15 -4.86
C PHE A 248 15.42 14.97 -3.54
N LYS A 249 15.28 15.91 -2.59
CA LYS A 249 16.00 15.85 -1.30
C LYS A 249 15.52 14.66 -0.47
N ILE A 250 14.22 14.45 -0.35
CA ILE A 250 13.62 13.33 0.38
C ILE A 250 14.13 12.00 -0.18
N THR A 251 14.11 11.83 -1.50
CA THR A 251 14.58 10.60 -2.17
C THR A 251 16.06 10.31 -1.89
N ARG A 252 16.91 11.38 -1.85
CA ARG A 252 18.35 11.21 -1.52
C ARG A 252 18.55 10.69 -0.11
N VAL A 253 17.71 11.08 0.85
CA VAL A 253 17.74 10.54 2.21
C VAL A 253 17.34 9.04 2.20
N GLY A 254 16.27 8.68 1.50
CA GLY A 254 15.85 7.29 1.34
C GLY A 254 16.95 6.42 0.72
N GLN A 255 17.61 6.92 -0.34
CA GLN A 255 18.71 6.23 -1.00
C GLN A 255 19.92 6.00 -0.08
N LEU A 256 20.27 6.98 0.77
CA LEU A 256 21.34 6.84 1.76
C LEU A 256 21.06 5.67 2.71
N VAL A 257 19.84 5.63 3.25
CA VAL A 257 19.43 4.55 4.17
C VAL A 257 19.40 3.19 3.46
N ALA A 258 18.90 3.15 2.21
CA ALA A 258 18.84 1.93 1.42
C ALA A 258 20.23 1.33 1.16
N TYR A 259 21.21 2.15 0.76
CA TYR A 259 22.58 1.69 0.56
C TYR A 259 23.23 1.20 1.86
N GLU A 260 23.02 1.90 2.97
CA GLU A 260 23.57 1.49 4.26
C GLU A 260 22.96 0.16 4.75
N ALA A 261 21.63 0.01 4.59
CA ALA A 261 20.92 -1.22 4.93
C ALA A 261 21.40 -2.40 4.07
N ALA A 262 21.44 -2.23 2.76
CA ALA A 262 21.90 -3.25 1.81
C ALA A 262 23.34 -3.70 2.12
N LYS A 263 24.24 -2.75 2.38
CA LYS A 263 25.62 -3.01 2.74
C LYS A 263 25.75 -3.80 4.06
N LYS A 264 25.05 -3.37 5.12
CA LYS A 264 25.11 -4.02 6.43
C LYS A 264 24.51 -5.42 6.44
N LEU A 265 23.46 -5.62 5.66
CA LEU A 265 22.78 -6.91 5.53
C LEU A 265 23.44 -7.82 4.49
N ASN A 266 24.39 -7.31 3.70
CA ASN A 266 25.00 -8.00 2.57
C ASN A 266 23.94 -8.54 1.56
N VAL A 267 22.96 -7.69 1.23
CA VAL A 267 21.83 -7.98 0.33
C VAL A 267 21.80 -6.89 -0.74
N PRO A 268 21.48 -7.19 -2.01
CA PRO A 268 21.33 -6.18 -3.05
C PRO A 268 20.33 -5.08 -2.66
N PHE A 269 20.65 -3.84 -3.06
CA PHE A 269 19.72 -2.73 -3.02
C PHE A 269 18.78 -2.82 -4.23
N GLY A 270 17.47 -2.91 -3.99
CA GLY A 270 16.42 -2.91 -4.99
C GLY A 270 15.98 -1.49 -5.35
N ILE A 271 14.97 -0.97 -4.67
CA ILE A 271 14.40 0.35 -4.99
C ILE A 271 14.25 1.27 -3.77
N VAL A 272 14.14 2.57 -4.08
CA VAL A 272 13.56 3.58 -3.19
C VAL A 272 12.18 3.93 -3.72
N ASP A 273 11.19 3.76 -2.88
CA ASP A 273 9.85 4.24 -3.11
C ASP A 273 9.67 5.58 -2.42
N LEU A 274 9.52 6.64 -3.21
CA LEU A 274 9.13 7.96 -2.70
C LEU A 274 7.61 8.06 -2.74
N SER A 275 6.98 7.65 -1.69
CA SER A 275 5.53 7.82 -1.52
C SER A 275 5.26 8.80 -0.39
N LEU A 276 4.53 9.88 -0.72
CA LEU A 276 3.97 10.74 0.31
C LEU A 276 2.84 9.98 1.02
N ALA A 277 3.23 9.12 1.95
CA ALA A 277 2.34 8.33 2.78
C ALA A 277 2.10 9.08 4.09
N PRO A 278 0.93 9.69 4.30
CA PRO A 278 0.66 10.49 5.48
C PRO A 278 0.59 9.66 6.74
N THR A 279 0.57 10.34 7.89
CA THR A 279 0.21 9.76 9.18
C THR A 279 -0.91 10.59 9.82
N PRO A 280 -1.60 10.07 10.85
CA PRO A 280 -2.59 10.85 11.60
C PRO A 280 -1.97 12.02 12.39
N ALA A 281 -0.64 12.15 12.41
CA ALA A 281 0.05 13.23 13.10
C ALA A 281 -0.22 14.59 12.46
N VAL A 282 -0.33 15.62 13.30
CA VAL A 282 -0.52 16.99 12.82
C VAL A 282 0.71 17.42 12.00
N GLY A 283 0.45 17.94 10.81
CA GLY A 283 1.49 18.43 9.89
C GLY A 283 1.99 17.39 8.89
N ASP A 284 1.55 16.13 8.95
CA ASP A 284 1.95 15.06 8.03
C ASP A 284 0.74 14.57 7.21
N SER A 285 0.20 15.45 6.36
CA SER A 285 -1.04 15.23 5.60
C SER A 285 -0.87 15.60 4.13
N VAL A 286 -1.27 14.70 3.23
CA VAL A 286 -1.36 14.96 1.79
C VAL A 286 -2.51 15.91 1.49
N ALA A 287 -3.65 15.79 2.19
CA ALA A 287 -4.75 16.72 2.03
C ALA A 287 -4.33 18.17 2.33
N HIS A 288 -3.54 18.38 3.36
CA HIS A 288 -3.02 19.72 3.67
C HIS A 288 -2.07 20.26 2.60
N ILE A 289 -1.28 19.40 1.92
CA ILE A 289 -0.49 19.84 0.75
C ILE A 289 -1.39 20.42 -0.34
N LEU A 290 -2.54 19.75 -0.61
CA LEU A 290 -3.50 20.21 -1.61
C LEU A 290 -4.17 21.52 -1.17
N GLU A 291 -4.42 21.70 0.12
CA GLU A 291 -4.95 22.94 0.69
C GLU A 291 -3.94 24.08 0.58
N GLU A 292 -2.64 23.84 0.80
CA GLU A 292 -1.56 24.83 0.57
C GLU A 292 -1.46 25.29 -0.91
N MET A 293 -2.01 24.52 -1.85
CA MET A 293 -2.13 24.94 -3.25
C MET A 293 -3.30 25.89 -3.52
N GLY A 294 -4.04 26.29 -2.47
CA GLY A 294 -5.15 27.25 -2.53
C GLY A 294 -6.54 26.63 -2.47
N LEU A 295 -6.67 25.35 -2.10
CA LEU A 295 -7.96 24.74 -1.85
C LEU A 295 -8.40 25.01 -0.40
N GLU A 296 -9.64 25.43 -0.18
CA GLU A 296 -10.19 25.63 1.17
C GLU A 296 -10.21 24.33 1.98
N MET A 297 -10.57 23.22 1.30
CA MET A 297 -10.62 21.88 1.88
C MET A 297 -10.41 20.83 0.79
N CYS A 298 -9.66 19.77 1.13
CA CYS A 298 -9.52 18.61 0.26
C CYS A 298 -10.89 18.01 -0.04
N GLY A 299 -11.13 17.61 -1.29
CA GLY A 299 -12.44 17.13 -1.78
C GLY A 299 -13.21 18.15 -2.59
N THR A 300 -12.96 19.46 -2.43
CA THR A 300 -13.59 20.50 -3.26
C THR A 300 -13.16 20.42 -4.73
N HIS A 301 -13.85 21.14 -5.62
CA HIS A 301 -13.46 21.23 -7.03
C HIS A 301 -12.02 21.78 -7.16
N GLY A 302 -11.23 21.19 -8.04
CA GLY A 302 -9.78 21.46 -8.16
C GLY A 302 -8.89 20.42 -7.47
N THR A 303 -9.37 19.67 -6.48
CA THR A 303 -8.56 18.68 -5.73
C THR A 303 -7.90 17.65 -6.64
N THR A 304 -8.62 17.08 -7.63
CA THR A 304 -8.05 16.10 -8.58
C THR A 304 -6.94 16.73 -9.44
N ALA A 305 -7.10 18.00 -9.86
CA ALA A 305 -6.05 18.70 -10.62
C ALA A 305 -4.80 19.00 -9.77
N ALA A 306 -4.99 19.45 -8.53
CA ALA A 306 -3.90 19.68 -7.58
C ALA A 306 -3.15 18.37 -7.27
N LEU A 307 -3.88 17.26 -7.07
CA LEU A 307 -3.27 15.95 -6.85
C LEU A 307 -2.51 15.45 -8.08
N ALA A 308 -3.00 15.69 -9.29
CA ALA A 308 -2.29 15.34 -10.53
C ALA A 308 -0.94 16.07 -10.62
N LEU A 309 -0.91 17.37 -10.32
CA LEU A 309 0.31 18.17 -10.27
C LEU A 309 1.26 17.64 -9.19
N LEU A 310 0.76 17.39 -7.98
CA LEU A 310 1.55 16.86 -6.87
C LEU A 310 2.20 15.53 -7.25
N ASN A 311 1.41 14.57 -7.73
CA ASN A 311 1.89 13.23 -8.06
C ASN A 311 2.96 13.24 -9.17
N ASP A 312 2.76 14.05 -10.22
CA ASP A 312 3.73 14.21 -11.32
C ASP A 312 5.03 14.86 -10.83
N ALA A 313 4.95 15.94 -10.05
CA ALA A 313 6.12 16.63 -9.53
C ALA A 313 6.94 15.76 -8.57
N ILE A 314 6.28 14.96 -7.71
CA ILE A 314 6.94 13.98 -6.83
C ILE A 314 7.72 12.95 -7.66
N LYS A 315 7.09 12.33 -8.65
CA LYS A 315 7.73 11.34 -9.53
C LYS A 315 8.94 11.93 -10.26
N LYS A 316 8.82 13.13 -10.80
CA LYS A 316 9.92 13.83 -11.46
C LYS A 316 11.09 14.10 -10.52
N GLY A 317 10.82 14.55 -9.30
CA GLY A 317 11.85 14.78 -8.28
C GLY A 317 12.56 13.49 -7.87
N GLY A 318 11.80 12.41 -7.66
CA GLY A 318 12.34 11.10 -7.32
C GLY A 318 13.26 10.53 -8.40
N THR A 319 12.81 10.48 -9.65
CA THR A 319 13.59 9.95 -10.78
C THR A 319 14.85 10.76 -11.08
N MET A 320 14.86 12.06 -10.77
CA MET A 320 16.07 12.90 -10.85
C MET A 320 17.07 12.60 -9.72
N ALA A 321 16.61 12.10 -8.58
CA ALA A 321 17.44 11.85 -7.41
C ALA A 321 18.11 10.47 -7.42
N SER A 322 17.46 9.46 -7.99
CA SER A 322 17.89 8.06 -7.95
C SER A 322 17.50 7.32 -9.23
N SER A 323 18.38 6.45 -9.71
CA SER A 323 18.07 5.47 -10.76
C SER A 323 17.32 4.24 -10.24
N HIS A 324 17.16 4.14 -8.93
CA HIS A 324 16.50 3.02 -8.24
C HIS A 324 15.10 3.40 -7.73
N VAL A 325 14.39 4.29 -8.43
CA VAL A 325 13.00 4.63 -8.06
C VAL A 325 12.06 3.54 -8.57
N GLY A 326 11.20 3.05 -7.69
CA GLY A 326 10.25 1.97 -8.00
C GLY A 326 9.05 1.98 -7.05
N GLY A 327 8.42 0.84 -6.89
CA GLY A 327 7.25 0.65 -6.04
C GLY A 327 6.04 1.46 -6.50
N LEU A 328 5.37 2.08 -5.55
CA LEU A 328 4.17 2.89 -5.77
C LEU A 328 4.44 4.39 -5.85
N SER A 329 5.69 4.82 -5.84
CA SER A 329 6.13 6.23 -5.80
C SER A 329 5.11 7.28 -6.25
N GLY A 330 4.84 8.27 -5.41
CA GLY A 330 3.89 9.36 -5.68
C GLY A 330 3.11 9.79 -4.46
N ALA A 331 1.88 10.27 -4.63
CA ALA A 331 1.03 10.73 -3.55
C ALA A 331 0.00 9.68 -3.17
N PHE A 332 0.00 9.27 -1.88
CA PHE A 332 -1.00 8.39 -1.27
C PHE A 332 -2.15 9.22 -0.72
N ILE A 333 -3.34 8.65 -0.73
CA ILE A 333 -4.56 9.29 -0.23
C ILE A 333 -5.37 8.35 0.70
N PRO A 334 -4.73 7.71 1.71
CA PRO A 334 -5.46 6.86 2.66
C PRO A 334 -6.35 7.71 3.55
N VAL A 335 -7.61 7.31 3.71
CA VAL A 335 -8.58 8.16 4.43
C VAL A 335 -8.31 8.17 5.93
N SER A 336 -8.07 7.01 6.56
CA SER A 336 -7.89 6.94 8.02
C SER A 336 -6.51 7.36 8.51
N GLU A 337 -5.51 7.37 7.63
CA GLU A 337 -4.11 7.66 7.96
C GLU A 337 -3.74 9.15 7.75
N ASP A 338 -4.66 9.99 7.27
CA ASP A 338 -4.42 11.40 6.93
C ASP A 338 -5.39 12.33 7.68
N ALA A 339 -4.87 13.15 8.57
CA ALA A 339 -5.68 14.07 9.38
C ALA A 339 -6.56 15.02 8.55
N GLY A 340 -6.07 15.47 7.39
CA GLY A 340 -6.83 16.32 6.47
C GLY A 340 -7.93 15.54 5.74
N MET A 341 -7.66 14.29 5.29
CA MET A 341 -8.66 13.42 4.66
C MET A 341 -9.78 13.07 5.66
N ILE A 342 -9.43 12.71 6.90
CA ILE A 342 -10.39 12.47 7.98
C ILE A 342 -11.30 13.69 8.18
N LYS A 343 -10.70 14.88 8.28
CA LYS A 343 -11.44 16.14 8.45
C LYS A 343 -12.36 16.44 7.26
N ALA A 344 -11.85 16.28 6.05
CA ALA A 344 -12.61 16.52 4.82
C ALA A 344 -13.80 15.56 4.68
N THR A 345 -13.63 14.28 5.06
CA THR A 345 -14.70 13.29 5.10
C THR A 345 -15.76 13.65 6.14
N LYS A 346 -15.36 13.95 7.37
CA LYS A 346 -16.29 14.35 8.47
C LYS A 346 -17.11 15.60 8.12
N ASN A 347 -16.52 16.53 7.38
CA ASN A 347 -17.20 17.75 6.93
C ASN A 347 -18.01 17.58 5.63
N GLY A 348 -18.04 16.38 5.04
CA GLY A 348 -18.78 16.11 3.81
C GLY A 348 -18.16 16.71 2.52
N ALA A 349 -16.93 17.25 2.61
CA ALA A 349 -16.22 17.78 1.43
C ALA A 349 -15.62 16.64 0.57
N LEU A 350 -15.21 15.54 1.19
CA LEU A 350 -14.66 14.35 0.54
C LEU A 350 -15.69 13.22 0.56
N SER A 351 -16.28 12.90 -0.59
CA SER A 351 -17.14 11.73 -0.80
C SER A 351 -16.35 10.57 -1.41
N LEU A 352 -16.90 9.34 -1.36
CA LEU A 352 -16.32 8.17 -2.01
C LEU A 352 -16.16 8.39 -3.53
N ALA A 353 -17.19 8.90 -4.20
CA ALA A 353 -17.12 9.21 -5.64
C ALA A 353 -16.03 10.26 -5.97
N LYS A 354 -15.82 11.24 -5.08
CA LYS A 354 -14.71 12.19 -5.25
C LYS A 354 -13.36 11.53 -5.05
N LEU A 355 -13.25 10.64 -4.08
CA LEU A 355 -12.05 9.88 -3.82
C LEU A 355 -11.70 8.96 -5.01
N GLU A 356 -12.68 8.26 -5.58
CA GLU A 356 -12.52 7.47 -6.83
C GLU A 356 -11.99 8.33 -7.99
N ALA A 357 -12.55 9.53 -8.20
CA ALA A 357 -12.04 10.45 -9.21
C ALA A 357 -10.57 10.87 -8.93
N MET A 358 -10.19 11.03 -7.68
CA MET A 358 -8.80 11.34 -7.29
C MET A 358 -7.86 10.16 -7.54
N THR A 359 -8.33 8.93 -7.44
CA THR A 359 -7.50 7.73 -7.68
C THR A 359 -7.05 7.60 -9.14
N ALA A 360 -7.73 8.25 -10.08
CA ALA A 360 -7.25 8.31 -11.47
C ALA A 360 -5.86 8.97 -11.60
N VAL A 361 -5.47 9.81 -10.66
CA VAL A 361 -4.23 10.62 -10.69
C VAL A 361 -3.32 10.42 -9.49
N CYS A 362 -3.74 9.70 -8.44
CA CYS A 362 -2.88 9.35 -7.30
C CYS A 362 -1.91 8.21 -7.65
N SER A 363 -1.09 7.79 -6.71
CA SER A 363 -0.13 6.68 -6.94
C SER A 363 -0.69 5.30 -6.60
N VAL A 364 -1.72 5.19 -5.78
CA VAL A 364 -2.18 3.90 -5.25
C VAL A 364 -3.64 3.60 -5.65
N GLY A 365 -4.61 4.26 -5.06
CA GLY A 365 -6.03 3.93 -5.22
C GLY A 365 -6.83 4.28 -3.98
N LEU A 366 -7.95 3.56 -3.77
CA LEU A 366 -8.75 3.64 -2.55
C LEU A 366 -8.02 2.94 -1.40
N ASP A 367 -7.64 3.71 -0.41
CA ASP A 367 -6.86 3.17 0.69
C ASP A 367 -7.45 3.53 2.06
N MET A 368 -7.54 2.56 2.95
CA MET A 368 -8.10 2.70 4.32
C MET A 368 -9.47 3.40 4.34
N VAL A 369 -10.35 2.99 3.44
CA VAL A 369 -11.71 3.52 3.30
C VAL A 369 -12.68 2.69 4.11
N VAL A 370 -13.27 3.28 5.13
CA VAL A 370 -14.28 2.63 5.98
C VAL A 370 -15.67 2.88 5.42
N VAL A 371 -16.46 1.81 5.31
CA VAL A 371 -17.85 1.84 4.81
C VAL A 371 -18.80 1.23 5.84
N PRO A 372 -20.13 1.53 5.79
CA PRO A 372 -21.08 0.96 6.73
C PRO A 372 -21.02 -0.58 6.78
N GLY A 373 -21.13 -1.13 7.98
CA GLY A 373 -21.12 -2.58 8.16
C GLY A 373 -22.21 -3.32 7.41
N LYS A 374 -23.33 -2.67 7.11
CA LYS A 374 -24.44 -3.21 6.29
C LYS A 374 -24.17 -3.23 4.79
N THR A 375 -23.08 -2.62 4.30
CA THR A 375 -22.71 -2.60 2.88
C THR A 375 -22.65 -4.02 2.34
N SER A 376 -23.33 -4.31 1.23
CA SER A 376 -23.38 -5.64 0.64
C SER A 376 -22.03 -6.02 0.01
N ALA A 377 -21.78 -7.31 -0.09
CA ALA A 377 -20.61 -7.84 -0.78
C ALA A 377 -20.58 -7.39 -2.26
N GLU A 378 -21.75 -7.32 -2.90
CA GLU A 378 -21.91 -6.85 -4.27
C GLU A 378 -21.53 -5.38 -4.43
N THR A 379 -21.92 -4.52 -3.49
CA THR A 379 -21.52 -3.10 -3.49
C THR A 379 -20.01 -2.95 -3.32
N ILE A 380 -19.39 -3.72 -2.40
CA ILE A 380 -17.93 -3.76 -2.26
C ILE A 380 -17.28 -4.21 -3.57
N SER A 381 -17.83 -5.26 -4.22
CA SER A 381 -17.36 -5.73 -5.53
C SER A 381 -17.50 -4.64 -6.61
N GLY A 382 -18.55 -3.86 -6.57
CA GLY A 382 -18.75 -2.72 -7.47
C GLY A 382 -17.65 -1.67 -7.33
N ILE A 383 -17.33 -1.28 -6.11
CA ILE A 383 -16.23 -0.35 -5.80
C ILE A 383 -14.89 -0.91 -6.30
N ILE A 384 -14.63 -2.21 -6.08
CA ILE A 384 -13.42 -2.88 -6.59
C ILE A 384 -13.39 -2.83 -8.12
N ALA A 385 -14.52 -3.06 -8.79
CA ALA A 385 -14.60 -3.04 -10.26
C ALA A 385 -14.29 -1.66 -10.83
N ASP A 386 -14.86 -0.60 -10.25
CA ASP A 386 -14.67 0.79 -10.68
C ASP A 386 -13.20 1.20 -10.52
N GLU A 387 -12.63 0.94 -9.36
CA GLU A 387 -11.23 1.25 -9.09
C GLU A 387 -10.26 0.47 -9.99
N ALA A 388 -10.53 -0.82 -10.21
CA ALA A 388 -9.75 -1.65 -11.11
C ALA A 388 -9.86 -1.18 -12.58
N ALA A 389 -11.04 -0.69 -12.99
CA ALA A 389 -11.24 -0.11 -14.33
C ALA A 389 -10.41 1.17 -14.52
N ILE A 390 -10.35 2.03 -13.49
CA ILE A 390 -9.49 3.22 -13.49
C ILE A 390 -8.02 2.81 -13.68
N GLY A 391 -7.55 1.81 -12.94
CA GLY A 391 -6.18 1.30 -13.06
C GLY A 391 -5.89 0.70 -14.43
N MET A 392 -6.79 -0.13 -14.93
CA MET A 392 -6.67 -0.80 -16.22
C MET A 392 -6.58 0.20 -17.37
N VAL A 393 -7.49 1.18 -17.43
CA VAL A 393 -7.56 2.16 -18.52
C VAL A 393 -6.39 3.13 -18.50
N ASN A 394 -5.96 3.56 -17.31
CA ASN A 394 -4.87 4.53 -17.15
C ASN A 394 -3.47 3.88 -17.12
N SER A 395 -3.36 2.56 -17.26
CA SER A 395 -2.08 1.82 -17.17
C SER A 395 -1.32 2.13 -15.88
N LYS A 396 -2.05 2.23 -14.76
CA LYS A 396 -1.48 2.50 -13.43
C LYS A 396 -1.90 1.42 -12.44
N THR A 397 -1.12 1.25 -11.39
CA THR A 397 -1.55 0.45 -10.24
C THR A 397 -2.72 1.12 -9.55
N THR A 398 -3.77 0.35 -9.28
CA THR A 398 -4.80 0.72 -8.33
C THR A 398 -4.95 -0.38 -7.28
N ALA A 399 -5.17 0.06 -6.05
CA ALA A 399 -5.39 -0.79 -4.89
C ALA A 399 -6.73 -0.44 -4.25
N VAL A 400 -7.39 -1.43 -3.68
CA VAL A 400 -8.61 -1.25 -2.90
C VAL A 400 -8.42 -1.87 -1.53
N ARG A 401 -8.44 -1.04 -0.50
CA ARG A 401 -8.46 -1.42 0.91
C ARG A 401 -9.71 -0.82 1.54
N ILE A 402 -10.83 -1.55 1.35
CA ILE A 402 -12.16 -1.20 1.87
C ILE A 402 -12.42 -1.98 3.15
N ILE A 403 -12.93 -1.31 4.16
CA ILE A 403 -13.14 -1.88 5.49
C ILE A 403 -14.61 -1.70 5.87
N PRO A 404 -15.45 -2.72 5.66
CA PRO A 404 -16.80 -2.72 6.24
C PRO A 404 -16.72 -2.67 7.76
N ALA A 405 -17.48 -1.77 8.39
CA ALA A 405 -17.48 -1.56 9.85
C ALA A 405 -18.67 -2.26 10.51
N PRO A 406 -18.56 -3.52 10.99
CA PRO A 406 -19.70 -4.24 11.55
C PRO A 406 -20.36 -3.46 12.69
N GLY A 407 -21.69 -3.31 12.63
CA GLY A 407 -22.48 -2.60 13.63
C GLY A 407 -22.38 -1.06 13.59
N LYS A 408 -21.61 -0.49 12.65
CA LYS A 408 -21.43 0.97 12.52
C LYS A 408 -22.03 1.49 11.20
N ASP A 409 -22.41 2.77 11.19
CA ASP A 409 -23.03 3.44 10.04
C ASP A 409 -22.37 4.82 9.80
N VAL A 410 -22.80 5.54 8.78
CA VAL A 410 -22.30 6.89 8.46
C VAL A 410 -22.42 7.81 9.68
N GLY A 411 -21.32 8.49 9.99
CA GLY A 411 -21.16 9.33 11.19
C GLY A 411 -20.39 8.66 12.33
N ASP A 412 -20.23 7.34 12.29
CA ASP A 412 -19.36 6.59 13.19
C ASP A 412 -17.90 6.57 12.68
N GLU A 413 -17.01 5.98 13.47
CA GLU A 413 -15.63 5.75 13.06
C GLU A 413 -15.08 4.43 13.60
N LEU A 414 -14.07 3.86 12.91
CA LEU A 414 -13.22 2.77 13.39
C LEU A 414 -11.91 3.34 13.91
N ASN A 415 -11.42 2.81 15.03
CA ASN A 415 -10.13 3.20 15.60
C ASN A 415 -9.13 2.04 15.46
N PHE A 416 -8.27 2.14 14.46
CA PHE A 416 -7.21 1.16 14.23
C PHE A 416 -5.98 1.39 15.12
N GLY A 417 -5.81 2.60 15.64
CA GLY A 417 -4.64 3.01 16.42
C GLY A 417 -3.36 3.18 15.59
N GLY A 418 -2.33 3.70 16.26
CA GLY A 418 -1.00 3.86 15.67
C GLY A 418 -1.00 4.63 14.34
N LEU A 419 -0.28 4.13 13.37
CA LEU A 419 -0.17 4.75 12.03
C LEU A 419 -1.44 4.58 11.18
N LEU A 420 -2.28 3.59 11.45
CA LEU A 420 -3.51 3.34 10.70
C LEU A 420 -4.64 4.32 11.06
N GLY A 421 -4.52 5.00 12.20
CA GLY A 421 -5.37 6.12 12.60
C GLY A 421 -6.84 5.78 12.85
N ASN A 422 -7.71 6.73 12.51
CA ASN A 422 -9.16 6.63 12.72
C ASN A 422 -9.89 6.78 11.39
N GLY A 423 -10.67 5.77 11.00
CA GLY A 423 -11.44 5.77 9.75
C GLY A 423 -12.88 6.24 9.98
N PRO A 424 -13.27 7.43 9.49
CA PRO A 424 -14.68 7.82 9.45
C PRO A 424 -15.44 6.94 8.45
N VAL A 425 -16.65 6.51 8.84
CA VAL A 425 -17.51 5.69 7.96
C VAL A 425 -18.06 6.56 6.84
N MET A 426 -17.65 6.27 5.61
CA MET A 426 -18.07 7.02 4.40
C MET A 426 -19.38 6.48 3.85
N ASN A 427 -20.22 7.36 3.31
CA ASN A 427 -21.44 6.97 2.65
C ASN A 427 -21.14 6.24 1.32
N VAL A 428 -21.90 5.18 1.04
CA VAL A 428 -21.91 4.45 -0.22
C VAL A 428 -23.26 4.59 -0.92
N SER A 429 -23.30 4.37 -2.24
CA SER A 429 -24.56 4.39 -3.00
C SER A 429 -25.55 3.36 -2.45
N GLU A 430 -26.80 3.76 -2.31
CA GLU A 430 -27.91 2.88 -1.91
C GLU A 430 -28.46 2.04 -3.07
N TYR A 431 -28.09 2.35 -4.31
CA TYR A 431 -28.55 1.63 -5.49
C TYR A 431 -27.74 0.36 -5.70
N SER A 432 -28.45 -0.76 -5.98
CA SER A 432 -27.83 -2.06 -6.16
C SER A 432 -27.08 -2.17 -7.49
N CYS A 433 -25.87 -2.76 -7.43
CA CYS A 433 -25.10 -3.22 -8.59
C CYS A 433 -25.10 -4.76 -8.74
N ASP A 434 -25.94 -5.47 -8.01
CA ASP A 434 -25.97 -6.93 -7.91
C ASP A 434 -26.01 -7.62 -9.29
N ASN A 435 -26.88 -7.18 -10.18
CA ASN A 435 -27.01 -7.77 -11.52
C ASN A 435 -25.77 -7.53 -12.38
N PHE A 436 -25.06 -6.42 -12.19
CA PHE A 436 -23.80 -6.17 -12.84
C PHE A 436 -22.72 -7.12 -12.36
N ILE A 437 -22.56 -7.26 -11.05
CA ILE A 437 -21.56 -8.16 -10.43
C ILE A 437 -21.85 -9.63 -10.72
N LYS A 438 -23.12 -10.05 -10.72
CA LYS A 438 -23.54 -11.43 -11.03
C LYS A 438 -23.23 -11.86 -12.46
N ARG A 439 -22.98 -10.95 -13.41
CA ARG A 439 -22.58 -11.31 -14.78
C ARG A 439 -21.25 -12.08 -14.78
N GLY A 440 -20.31 -11.75 -13.89
CA GLY A 440 -19.02 -12.44 -13.82
C GLY A 440 -18.19 -12.33 -15.13
N GLY A 441 -17.35 -13.32 -15.35
CA GLY A 441 -16.51 -13.41 -16.54
C GLY A 441 -15.37 -12.40 -16.57
N CYS A 442 -15.14 -11.78 -17.70
CA CYS A 442 -14.01 -10.85 -17.89
C CYS A 442 -14.44 -9.56 -18.57
N ILE A 443 -14.02 -8.41 -18.03
CA ILE A 443 -14.00 -7.14 -18.79
C ILE A 443 -12.70 -7.15 -19.60
N PRO A 444 -12.75 -7.12 -20.95
CA PRO A 444 -11.57 -7.25 -21.78
C PRO A 444 -10.60 -6.07 -21.60
N ALA A 445 -9.32 -6.32 -21.90
CA ALA A 445 -8.31 -5.29 -21.92
C ALA A 445 -8.69 -4.14 -22.87
N PRO A 446 -8.42 -2.88 -22.49
CA PRO A 446 -8.74 -1.73 -23.34
C PRO A 446 -7.90 -1.75 -24.63
N LEU A 447 -8.44 -1.20 -25.73
CA LEU A 447 -7.80 -1.23 -27.03
C LEU A 447 -6.38 -0.65 -27.04
N GLN A 448 -6.13 0.41 -26.28
CA GLN A 448 -4.80 1.03 -26.18
C GLN A 448 -3.74 0.12 -25.53
N SER A 449 -4.13 -0.97 -24.89
CA SER A 449 -3.20 -1.95 -24.31
C SER A 449 -2.70 -2.97 -25.33
N LEU A 450 -3.34 -3.08 -26.49
CA LEU A 450 -2.98 -3.98 -27.58
C LEU A 450 -1.78 -3.43 -28.38
N LYS A 451 -0.71 -3.10 -27.68
CA LYS A 451 0.57 -2.69 -28.28
C LYS A 451 1.48 -3.90 -28.28
N ASN A 452 1.81 -4.34 -29.47
CA ASN A 452 2.79 -5.42 -29.67
C ASN A 452 4.21 -4.87 -29.66
#